data_6987f5ee2b0fc912745cf54830b54cb1
#
_entry.id   6987f5ee2b0fc912745cf54830b54cb1
#
_cell.length_a   1.000
_cell.length_b   1.000
_cell.length_c   1.000
_cell.angle_alpha   90.00
_cell.angle_beta   90.00
_cell.angle_gamma   90.00
#
_symmetry.space_group_name_H-M   'P 1'
#
loop_
_entity.id
_entity.type
_entity.pdbx_description
1 polymer ?
#
loop_
_entity_poly.entity_id
_entity_poly.type
_entity_poly.pdbx_seq_one_letter_code
_entity_poly.pdbx_strand_id
1 'polypeptide(L)'
;QDGQVVSHKGIDVSKHQGNIDWTKVAADGVEFAFIRVGLRGYGTEGKLVEDEYFEQNVKGALQAGIKVGVYFYSQAITDEELLEEANLVLEKVKPYNIELPIVFDVEKVSGGKGRANELSVEERTRLTALFCQTIQDAGYKPMIYHNMEMGTLMLDLGQLEQYDKWFAYYNDDLYYPYAYKVWQYSEKGAVDGIN
;
A
#
# COMPACT_ATOMS: atom_id res chain seq x y z
N GLN A 1 13.97 28.13 -2.05
CA GLN A 1 14.03 26.74 -2.56
C GLN A 1 14.66 26.82 -3.92
N ASP A 2 15.78 26.19 -4.09
CA ASP A 2 16.76 26.34 -5.16
C ASP A 2 16.46 25.46 -6.40
N GLY A 3 15.20 25.04 -6.57
CA GLY A 3 14.72 24.31 -7.76
C GLY A 3 15.26 22.89 -7.91
N GLN A 4 15.91 22.34 -6.90
CA GLN A 4 16.27 20.92 -6.91
C GLN A 4 15.06 20.05 -6.59
N VAL A 5 14.67 19.20 -7.53
CA VAL A 5 13.70 18.13 -7.29
C VAL A 5 14.41 17.04 -6.51
N VAL A 6 13.99 16.84 -5.26
CA VAL A 6 14.45 15.72 -4.45
C VAL A 6 13.33 14.69 -4.46
N SER A 7 13.46 13.69 -5.31
CA SER A 7 12.57 12.53 -5.36
C SER A 7 13.37 11.24 -5.26
N HIS A 8 12.76 10.22 -4.67
CA HIS A 8 13.33 8.88 -4.56
C HIS A 8 12.56 7.94 -5.48
N LYS A 9 13.28 7.10 -6.24
CA LYS A 9 12.67 6.08 -7.10
C LYS A 9 12.28 4.88 -6.27
N GLY A 10 11.01 4.49 -6.32
CA GLY A 10 10.50 3.31 -5.65
C GLY A 10 9.65 2.45 -6.56
N ILE A 11 9.36 1.25 -6.09
CA ILE A 11 8.44 0.30 -6.74
C ILE A 11 7.46 -0.26 -5.72
N ASP A 12 6.35 -0.77 -6.21
CA ASP A 12 5.47 -1.65 -5.44
C ASP A 12 5.37 -3.01 -6.13
N VAL A 13 5.39 -4.07 -5.33
CA VAL A 13 5.45 -5.44 -5.83
C VAL A 13 4.59 -6.40 -5.01
N SER A 14 4.18 -7.47 -5.66
CA SER A 14 3.43 -8.57 -5.07
C SER A 14 3.84 -9.88 -5.76
N LYS A 15 3.10 -10.95 -5.52
CA LYS A 15 3.28 -12.21 -6.24
C LYS A 15 3.19 -12.09 -7.77
N HIS A 16 2.55 -11.03 -8.28
CA HIS A 16 2.36 -10.82 -9.73
C HIS A 16 3.67 -10.57 -10.47
N GLN A 17 4.70 -10.07 -9.80
CA GLN A 17 6.04 -9.86 -10.33
C GLN A 17 6.90 -11.13 -10.30
N GLY A 18 6.41 -12.22 -9.67
CA GLY A 18 7.15 -13.48 -9.60
C GLY A 18 8.50 -13.37 -8.89
N ASN A 19 9.50 -14.04 -9.42
CA ASN A 19 10.85 -13.98 -8.88
C ASN A 19 11.55 -12.69 -9.29
N ILE A 20 12.02 -11.93 -8.33
CA ILE A 20 12.70 -10.65 -8.52
C ILE A 20 14.18 -10.79 -8.22
N ASP A 21 15.03 -10.31 -9.12
CA ASP A 21 16.46 -10.11 -8.87
C ASP A 21 16.68 -8.73 -8.21
N TRP A 22 16.63 -8.71 -6.88
CA TRP A 22 16.73 -7.48 -6.10
C TRP A 22 18.07 -6.76 -6.24
N THR A 23 19.15 -7.48 -6.62
CA THR A 23 20.44 -6.86 -6.90
C THR A 23 20.38 -5.99 -8.14
N LYS A 24 19.71 -6.47 -9.19
CA LYS A 24 19.47 -5.68 -10.40
C LYS A 24 18.51 -4.54 -10.15
N VAL A 25 17.44 -4.75 -9.39
CA VAL A 25 16.50 -3.70 -8.98
C VAL A 25 17.22 -2.55 -8.29
N ALA A 26 18.12 -2.84 -7.34
CA ALA A 26 18.93 -1.83 -6.67
C ALA A 26 19.90 -1.13 -7.65
N ALA A 27 20.52 -1.88 -8.56
CA ALA A 27 21.44 -1.33 -9.58
C ALA A 27 20.71 -0.41 -10.59
N ASP A 28 19.41 -0.64 -10.82
CA ASP A 28 18.53 0.23 -11.65
C ASP A 28 18.10 1.53 -10.93
N GLY A 29 18.65 1.79 -9.74
CA GLY A 29 18.45 3.02 -8.97
C GLY A 29 17.17 3.05 -8.13
N VAL A 30 16.54 1.90 -7.88
CA VAL A 30 15.42 1.79 -6.95
C VAL A 30 15.93 1.90 -5.51
N GLU A 31 15.38 2.86 -4.76
CA GLU A 31 15.80 3.16 -3.39
C GLU A 31 14.86 2.57 -2.33
N PHE A 32 13.58 2.36 -2.70
CA PHE A 32 12.59 1.79 -1.79
C PHE A 32 11.58 0.90 -2.52
N ALA A 33 10.95 0.01 -1.76
CA ALA A 33 9.89 -0.85 -2.25
C ALA A 33 8.74 -0.97 -1.24
N PHE A 34 7.50 -0.92 -1.74
CA PHE A 34 6.34 -1.38 -1.00
C PHE A 34 5.98 -2.80 -1.42
N ILE A 35 5.95 -3.73 -0.46
CA ILE A 35 5.78 -5.16 -0.70
C ILE A 35 4.45 -5.62 -0.11
N ARG A 36 3.63 -6.30 -0.92
CA ARG A 36 2.34 -6.80 -0.46
C ARG A 36 2.48 -7.89 0.59
N VAL A 37 1.86 -7.70 1.76
CA VAL A 37 1.76 -8.73 2.80
C VAL A 37 0.68 -9.75 2.44
N GLY A 38 -0.44 -9.27 1.94
CA GLY A 38 -1.59 -10.08 1.61
C GLY A 38 -2.76 -9.26 1.12
N LEU A 39 -3.90 -9.92 1.03
CA LEU A 39 -5.15 -9.32 0.60
C LEU A 39 -6.35 -10.00 1.28
N ARG A 40 -7.46 -9.27 1.36
CA ARG A 40 -8.77 -9.91 1.56
C ARG A 40 -9.45 -10.05 0.21
N GLY A 41 -9.93 -11.26 -0.08
CA GLY A 41 -10.63 -11.54 -1.34
C GLY A 41 -11.92 -10.73 -1.47
N TYR A 42 -12.22 -10.28 -2.68
CA TYR A 42 -13.41 -9.49 -2.99
C TYR A 42 -14.72 -10.31 -3.11
N GLY A 43 -14.63 -11.65 -3.05
CA GLY A 43 -15.80 -12.53 -3.02
C GLY A 43 -16.57 -12.43 -1.71
N THR A 44 -17.77 -12.99 -1.67
CA THR A 44 -18.66 -12.95 -0.50
C THR A 44 -18.03 -13.48 0.79
N GLU A 45 -17.16 -14.48 0.68
CA GLU A 45 -16.45 -15.06 1.83
C GLU A 45 -15.40 -14.13 2.44
N GLY A 46 -14.89 -13.14 1.68
CA GLY A 46 -13.86 -12.23 2.16
C GLY A 46 -12.63 -12.96 2.72
N LYS A 47 -12.13 -13.98 2.01
CA LYS A 47 -11.04 -14.83 2.50
C LYS A 47 -9.76 -14.03 2.66
N LEU A 48 -9.14 -14.14 3.83
CA LEU A 48 -7.82 -13.58 4.10
C LEU A 48 -6.75 -14.45 3.41
N VAL A 49 -5.88 -13.83 2.62
CA VAL A 49 -4.87 -14.53 1.82
C VAL A 49 -3.52 -13.83 1.96
N GLU A 50 -2.51 -14.57 2.39
CA GLU A 50 -1.12 -14.09 2.41
C GLU A 50 -0.55 -14.04 0.99
N ASP A 51 0.35 -13.08 0.73
CA ASP A 51 1.11 -13.07 -0.51
C ASP A 51 2.25 -14.10 -0.42
N GLU A 52 2.23 -15.09 -1.28
CA GLU A 52 3.20 -16.20 -1.28
C GLU A 52 4.66 -15.76 -1.54
N TYR A 53 4.87 -14.56 -2.10
CA TYR A 53 6.19 -13.99 -2.35
C TYR A 53 6.63 -12.97 -1.29
N PHE A 54 5.79 -12.70 -0.28
CA PHE A 54 6.07 -11.65 0.71
C PHE A 54 7.44 -11.83 1.37
N GLU A 55 7.69 -12.99 1.99
CA GLU A 55 8.96 -13.24 2.68
C GLU A 55 10.17 -13.15 1.77
N GLN A 56 10.09 -13.75 0.59
CA GLN A 56 11.16 -13.73 -0.40
C GLN A 56 11.49 -12.30 -0.81
N ASN A 57 10.46 -11.49 -1.10
CA ASN A 57 10.63 -10.12 -1.53
C ASN A 57 11.19 -9.22 -0.43
N VAL A 58 10.69 -9.33 0.81
CA VAL A 58 11.24 -8.54 1.94
C VAL A 58 12.70 -8.88 2.18
N LYS A 59 13.04 -10.18 2.25
CA LYS A 59 14.43 -10.61 2.46
C LYS A 59 15.35 -10.12 1.34
N GLY A 60 14.91 -10.28 0.08
CA GLY A 60 15.69 -9.86 -1.08
C GLY A 60 15.91 -8.34 -1.13
N ALA A 61 14.86 -7.54 -0.92
CA ALA A 61 14.96 -6.08 -0.90
C ALA A 61 15.90 -5.59 0.21
N LEU A 62 15.74 -6.07 1.43
CA LEU A 62 16.60 -5.70 2.56
C LEU A 62 18.06 -6.11 2.33
N GLN A 63 18.33 -7.30 1.77
CA GLN A 63 19.68 -7.74 1.43
C GLN A 63 20.33 -6.88 0.34
N ALA A 64 19.53 -6.36 -0.59
CA ALA A 64 20.00 -5.44 -1.63
C ALA A 64 20.16 -3.99 -1.14
N GLY A 65 19.86 -3.69 0.13
CA GLY A 65 19.93 -2.35 0.72
C GLY A 65 18.79 -1.43 0.34
N ILE A 66 17.69 -1.98 -0.19
CA ILE A 66 16.46 -1.24 -0.54
C ILE A 66 15.62 -1.06 0.73
N LYS A 67 15.16 0.16 0.99
CA LYS A 67 14.24 0.44 2.09
C LYS A 67 12.88 -0.19 1.85
N VAL A 68 12.32 -0.83 2.87
CA VAL A 68 11.08 -1.59 2.74
C VAL A 68 9.95 -0.94 3.53
N GLY A 69 8.83 -0.72 2.86
CA GLY A 69 7.50 -0.59 3.41
C GLY A 69 6.64 -1.77 2.95
N VAL A 70 5.47 -1.89 3.51
CA VAL A 70 4.55 -2.97 3.13
C VAL A 70 3.15 -2.45 2.90
N TYR A 71 2.33 -3.20 2.15
CA TYR A 71 0.93 -2.86 1.96
C TYR A 71 0.02 -4.09 2.07
N PHE A 72 -1.22 -3.84 2.44
CA PHE A 72 -2.27 -4.84 2.50
C PHE A 72 -3.49 -4.36 1.69
N TYR A 73 -3.91 -5.16 0.71
CA TYR A 73 -5.10 -4.87 -0.11
C TYR A 73 -6.35 -5.30 0.64
N SER A 74 -7.11 -4.32 1.10
CA SER A 74 -8.26 -4.53 1.97
C SER A 74 -9.57 -4.63 1.19
N GLN A 75 -10.41 -5.56 1.63
CA GLN A 75 -11.83 -5.65 1.31
C GLN A 75 -12.66 -5.93 2.57
N ALA A 76 -12.16 -5.51 3.74
CA ALA A 76 -12.89 -5.61 5.00
C ALA A 76 -14.17 -4.76 4.98
N ILE A 77 -15.23 -5.30 5.55
CA ILE A 77 -16.53 -4.63 5.70
C ILE A 77 -17.01 -4.56 7.16
N THR A 78 -16.25 -5.15 8.08
CA THR A 78 -16.49 -5.08 9.53
C THR A 78 -15.20 -4.76 10.29
N ASP A 79 -15.32 -4.36 11.54
CA ASP A 79 -14.19 -4.07 12.42
C ASP A 79 -13.36 -5.35 12.69
N GLU A 80 -14.04 -6.47 12.87
CA GLU A 80 -13.40 -7.76 13.13
C GLU A 80 -12.51 -8.15 11.94
N GLU A 81 -13.04 -8.06 10.73
CA GLU A 81 -12.27 -8.36 9.51
C GLU A 81 -11.07 -7.42 9.33
N LEU A 82 -11.26 -6.13 9.61
CA LEU A 82 -10.18 -5.17 9.53
C LEU A 82 -9.08 -5.44 10.53
N LEU A 83 -9.45 -5.79 11.78
CA LEU A 83 -8.47 -6.15 12.81
C LEU A 83 -7.74 -7.45 12.46
N GLU A 84 -8.40 -8.42 11.81
CA GLU A 84 -7.72 -9.61 11.27
C GLU A 84 -6.64 -9.22 10.24
N GLU A 85 -6.96 -8.30 9.32
CA GLU A 85 -5.99 -7.79 8.33
C GLU A 85 -4.80 -7.10 9.01
N ALA A 86 -5.08 -6.18 9.92
CA ALA A 86 -4.03 -5.45 10.64
C ALA A 86 -3.14 -6.39 11.47
N ASN A 87 -3.73 -7.35 12.17
CA ASN A 87 -3.00 -8.34 12.98
C ASN A 87 -2.11 -9.24 12.10
N LEU A 88 -2.61 -9.70 10.95
CA LEU A 88 -1.80 -10.46 10.00
C LEU A 88 -0.60 -9.64 9.55
N VAL A 89 -0.80 -8.38 9.18
CA VAL A 89 0.31 -7.50 8.76
C VAL A 89 1.34 -7.35 9.88
N LEU A 90 0.90 -7.06 11.11
CA LEU A 90 1.78 -6.89 12.27
C LEU A 90 2.58 -8.17 12.60
N GLU A 91 1.94 -9.33 12.50
CA GLU A 91 2.61 -10.62 12.68
C GLU A 91 3.72 -10.83 11.63
N LYS A 92 3.39 -10.57 10.37
CA LYS A 92 4.30 -10.82 9.24
C LYS A 92 5.48 -9.86 9.19
N VAL A 93 5.31 -8.60 9.59
CA VAL A 93 6.41 -7.62 9.57
C VAL A 93 7.35 -7.74 10.76
N LYS A 94 6.90 -8.32 11.86
CA LYS A 94 7.65 -8.39 13.13
C LYS A 94 9.08 -8.92 13.02
N PRO A 95 9.40 -9.92 12.16
CA PRO A 95 10.78 -10.42 12.01
C PRO A 95 11.71 -9.48 11.23
N TYR A 96 11.21 -8.42 10.60
CA TYR A 96 11.96 -7.60 9.64
C TYR A 96 12.11 -6.16 10.12
N ASN A 97 13.17 -5.50 9.66
CA ASN A 97 13.35 -4.06 9.83
C ASN A 97 12.55 -3.32 8.75
N ILE A 98 11.31 -2.93 9.05
CA ILE A 98 10.45 -2.16 8.15
C ILE A 98 10.62 -0.67 8.48
N GLU A 99 11.38 0.05 7.64
CA GLU A 99 11.70 1.47 7.85
C GLU A 99 10.63 2.41 7.28
N LEU A 100 9.88 1.96 6.29
CA LEU A 100 8.85 2.74 5.63
C LEU A 100 7.46 2.38 6.15
N PRO A 101 6.42 3.16 5.81
CA PRO A 101 5.08 2.93 6.31
C PRO A 101 4.51 1.54 6.01
N ILE A 102 3.54 1.16 6.85
CA ILE A 102 2.58 0.09 6.59
C ILE A 102 1.37 0.73 5.95
N VAL A 103 1.05 0.32 4.72
CA VAL A 103 0.06 0.99 3.88
C VAL A 103 -1.25 0.21 3.88
N PHE A 104 -2.33 0.92 4.15
CA PHE A 104 -3.70 0.46 3.91
C PHE A 104 -4.07 0.76 2.47
N ASP A 105 -4.19 -0.28 1.67
CA ASP A 105 -4.54 -0.19 0.26
C ASP A 105 -6.05 -0.38 0.11
N VAL A 106 -6.75 0.72 -0.15
CA VAL A 106 -8.20 0.77 -0.27
C VAL A 106 -8.61 1.20 -1.67
N GLU A 107 -9.24 0.27 -2.39
CA GLU A 107 -9.63 0.46 -3.77
C GLU A 107 -11.05 -0.02 -4.05
N LYS A 108 -11.65 0.56 -5.08
CA LYS A 108 -12.89 0.07 -5.65
C LYS A 108 -12.60 -1.04 -6.65
N VAL A 109 -13.17 -2.21 -6.42
CA VAL A 109 -13.05 -3.33 -7.37
C VAL A 109 -13.93 -3.08 -8.59
N SER A 110 -13.34 -3.15 -9.78
CA SER A 110 -14.04 -2.97 -11.04
C SER A 110 -15.13 -4.03 -11.28
N GLY A 111 -16.15 -3.67 -12.06
CA GLY A 111 -17.24 -4.58 -12.45
C GLY A 111 -18.23 -4.89 -11.32
N GLY A 112 -18.29 -4.11 -10.25
CA GLY A 112 -19.27 -4.24 -9.17
C GLY A 112 -19.11 -5.49 -8.28
N LYS A 113 -17.93 -6.12 -8.31
CA LYS A 113 -17.70 -7.40 -7.60
C LYS A 113 -17.01 -7.26 -6.24
N GLY A 114 -16.57 -6.07 -5.86
CA GLY A 114 -15.91 -5.84 -4.59
C GLY A 114 -16.90 -5.78 -3.44
N ARG A 115 -16.70 -6.59 -2.42
CA ARG A 115 -17.57 -6.61 -1.24
C ARG A 115 -17.54 -5.29 -0.47
N ALA A 116 -16.42 -4.58 -0.49
CA ALA A 116 -16.27 -3.28 0.13
C ALA A 116 -16.77 -2.11 -0.75
N ASN A 117 -17.21 -2.36 -1.99
CA ASN A 117 -17.68 -1.29 -2.89
C ASN A 117 -18.92 -0.56 -2.34
N GLU A 118 -19.79 -1.29 -1.64
CA GLU A 118 -21.07 -0.78 -1.13
C GLU A 118 -20.96 -0.07 0.23
N LEU A 119 -19.76 -0.03 0.83
CA LEU A 119 -19.56 0.73 2.06
C LEU A 119 -19.84 2.21 1.82
N SER A 120 -20.55 2.84 2.75
CA SER A 120 -20.68 4.29 2.77
C SER A 120 -19.32 4.98 2.95
N VAL A 121 -19.25 6.27 2.61
CA VAL A 121 -18.05 7.09 2.86
C VAL A 121 -17.67 7.06 4.34
N GLU A 122 -18.66 7.16 5.23
CA GLU A 122 -18.48 7.16 6.68
C GLU A 122 -17.88 5.83 7.17
N GLU A 123 -18.44 4.69 6.77
CA GLU A 123 -17.95 3.37 7.17
C GLU A 123 -16.55 3.09 6.65
N ARG A 124 -16.31 3.40 5.37
CA ARG A 124 -15.00 3.23 4.75
C ARG A 124 -13.93 4.09 5.42
N THR A 125 -14.24 5.34 5.69
CA THR A 125 -13.34 6.27 6.39
C THR A 125 -13.04 5.77 7.81
N ARG A 126 -14.06 5.31 8.53
CA ARG A 126 -13.92 4.75 9.87
C ARG A 126 -13.04 3.50 9.89
N LEU A 127 -13.26 2.56 8.98
CA LEU A 127 -12.43 1.36 8.84
C LEU A 127 -10.98 1.72 8.49
N THR A 128 -10.78 2.66 7.57
CA THR A 128 -9.44 3.16 7.23
C THR A 128 -8.73 3.76 8.44
N ALA A 129 -9.43 4.58 9.23
CA ALA A 129 -8.90 5.15 10.46
C ALA A 129 -8.56 4.06 11.50
N LEU A 130 -9.40 3.04 11.65
CA LEU A 130 -9.18 1.92 12.57
C LEU A 130 -7.92 1.14 12.21
N PHE A 131 -7.70 0.84 10.92
CA PHE A 131 -6.46 0.19 10.48
C PHE A 131 -5.24 1.05 10.84
N CYS A 132 -5.26 2.32 10.43
CA CYS A 132 -4.15 3.24 10.67
C CYS A 132 -3.84 3.39 12.17
N GLN A 133 -4.87 3.50 13.01
CA GLN A 133 -4.70 3.58 14.45
C GLN A 133 -4.07 2.30 15.02
N THR A 134 -4.55 1.12 14.59
CA THR A 134 -4.02 -0.18 15.03
C THR A 134 -2.53 -0.31 14.68
N ILE A 135 -2.14 0.10 13.47
CA ILE A 135 -0.74 0.10 13.04
C ILE A 135 0.11 1.08 13.86
N GLN A 136 -0.43 2.26 14.13
CA GLN A 136 0.23 3.29 14.93
C GLN A 136 0.42 2.86 16.39
N ASP A 137 -0.57 2.25 17.00
CA ASP A 137 -0.52 1.74 18.37
C ASP A 137 0.51 0.62 18.53
N ALA A 138 0.79 -0.13 17.46
CA ALA A 138 1.86 -1.12 17.40
C ALA A 138 3.26 -0.52 17.16
N GLY A 139 3.37 0.80 17.05
CA GLY A 139 4.65 1.53 16.90
C GLY A 139 5.14 1.67 15.46
N TYR A 140 4.31 1.33 14.46
CA TYR A 140 4.64 1.54 13.06
C TYR A 140 3.98 2.81 12.51
N LYS A 141 4.47 3.28 11.37
CA LYS A 141 3.91 4.44 10.68
C LYS A 141 2.86 3.98 9.68
N PRO A 142 1.58 4.36 9.82
CA PRO A 142 0.56 4.06 8.84
C PRO A 142 0.61 5.02 7.64
N MET A 143 0.14 4.55 6.49
CA MET A 143 -0.09 5.34 5.28
C MET A 143 -1.33 4.80 4.56
N ILE A 144 -2.00 5.65 3.81
CA ILE A 144 -3.20 5.28 3.04
C ILE A 144 -2.89 5.39 1.56
N TYR A 145 -3.04 4.27 0.82
CA TYR A 145 -3.03 4.27 -0.64
C TYR A 145 -4.43 4.46 -1.17
N HIS A 146 -4.58 5.34 -2.14
CA HIS A 146 -5.82 5.54 -2.88
C HIS A 146 -5.59 6.21 -4.23
N ASN A 147 -6.54 6.05 -5.15
CA ASN A 147 -6.60 6.79 -6.40
C ASN A 147 -7.51 8.03 -6.28
N MET A 148 -7.69 8.75 -7.40
CA MET A 148 -8.52 9.97 -7.44
C MET A 148 -9.96 9.71 -7.04
N GLU A 149 -10.60 8.64 -7.56
CA GLU A 149 -12.00 8.31 -7.26
C GLU A 149 -12.19 8.05 -5.76
N MET A 150 -11.32 7.24 -5.17
CA MET A 150 -11.37 6.93 -3.74
C MET A 150 -11.21 8.19 -2.89
N GLY A 151 -10.21 9.00 -3.18
CA GLY A 151 -9.89 10.19 -2.38
C GLY A 151 -10.91 11.32 -2.50
N THR A 152 -11.64 11.40 -3.62
CA THR A 152 -12.61 12.50 -3.84
C THR A 152 -14.06 12.12 -3.57
N LEU A 153 -14.42 10.84 -3.73
CA LEU A 153 -15.82 10.40 -3.69
C LEU A 153 -16.12 9.35 -2.62
N MET A 154 -15.11 8.62 -2.13
CA MET A 154 -15.34 7.42 -1.32
C MET A 154 -14.68 7.46 0.06
N LEU A 155 -13.82 8.44 0.34
CA LEU A 155 -13.19 8.70 1.63
C LEU A 155 -13.42 10.14 2.07
N ASP A 156 -13.63 10.35 3.36
CA ASP A 156 -13.51 11.68 3.97
C ASP A 156 -12.05 11.92 4.37
N LEU A 157 -11.26 12.48 3.46
CA LEU A 157 -9.84 12.75 3.69
C LEU A 157 -9.60 13.78 4.80
N GLY A 158 -10.59 14.60 5.14
CA GLY A 158 -10.51 15.54 6.26
C GLY A 158 -10.38 14.81 7.60
N GLN A 159 -11.09 13.71 7.79
CA GLN A 159 -10.98 12.87 8.99
C GLN A 159 -9.70 12.02 9.02
N LEU A 160 -8.99 11.92 7.91
CA LEU A 160 -7.77 11.13 7.74
C LEU A 160 -6.52 12.00 7.54
N GLU A 161 -6.60 13.31 7.80
CA GLU A 161 -5.54 14.28 7.50
C GLU A 161 -4.21 13.94 8.20
N GLN A 162 -4.27 13.38 9.40
CA GLN A 162 -3.09 13.00 10.19
C GLN A 162 -2.25 11.89 9.60
N TYR A 163 -2.78 11.10 8.66
CA TYR A 163 -2.08 9.99 8.04
C TYR A 163 -1.46 10.41 6.71
N ASP A 164 -0.24 9.95 6.42
CA ASP A 164 0.39 10.16 5.12
C ASP A 164 -0.38 9.45 4.00
N LYS A 165 -0.28 9.98 2.79
CA LYS A 165 -0.96 9.45 1.59
C LYS A 165 0.04 8.96 0.57
N TRP A 166 -0.28 7.81 -0.03
CA TRP A 166 0.30 7.31 -1.27
C TRP A 166 -0.77 7.42 -2.35
N PHE A 167 -0.57 8.35 -3.27
CA PHE A 167 -1.57 8.70 -4.28
C PHE A 167 -1.24 8.07 -5.63
N ALA A 168 -2.21 7.35 -6.20
CA ALA A 168 -2.12 6.76 -7.53
C ALA A 168 -2.78 7.66 -8.57
N TYR A 169 -1.98 8.09 -9.55
CA TYR A 169 -2.45 8.91 -10.66
C TYR A 169 -1.51 8.79 -11.86
N TYR A 170 -1.97 8.19 -12.96
CA TYR A 170 -1.16 7.78 -14.11
C TYR A 170 -1.24 8.78 -15.27
N ASN A 171 -0.99 10.06 -14.99
CA ASN A 171 -0.92 11.14 -15.97
C ASN A 171 0.32 12.00 -15.73
N ASP A 172 0.77 12.69 -16.78
CA ASP A 172 1.94 13.55 -16.73
C ASP A 172 1.72 14.80 -15.86
N ASP A 173 0.50 15.35 -15.89
CA ASP A 173 0.11 16.52 -15.08
C ASP A 173 -0.65 16.07 -13.84
N LEU A 174 -0.05 16.22 -12.69
CA LEU A 174 -0.64 15.84 -11.41
C LEU A 174 -1.55 16.96 -10.87
N TYR A 175 -2.86 16.73 -10.94
CA TYR A 175 -3.87 17.58 -10.32
C TYR A 175 -4.43 16.89 -9.08
N TYR A 176 -3.83 17.18 -7.92
CA TYR A 176 -4.31 16.65 -6.64
C TYR A 176 -4.21 17.71 -5.56
N PRO A 177 -5.35 18.12 -4.93
CA PRO A 177 -5.38 19.26 -4.03
C PRO A 177 -4.90 18.97 -2.61
N TYR A 178 -4.63 17.71 -2.28
CA TYR A 178 -4.22 17.31 -0.94
C TYR A 178 -2.74 16.95 -0.88
N ALA A 179 -2.16 16.99 0.33
CA ALA A 179 -0.79 16.56 0.55
C ALA A 179 -0.63 15.04 0.36
N TYR A 180 0.44 14.64 -0.30
CA TYR A 180 0.86 13.24 -0.45
C TYR A 180 2.37 13.11 -0.19
N LYS A 181 2.81 11.90 0.14
CA LYS A 181 4.24 11.57 0.34
C LYS A 181 4.79 10.72 -0.78
N VAL A 182 3.95 9.86 -1.33
CA VAL A 182 4.30 8.96 -2.43
C VAL A 182 3.31 9.17 -3.57
N TRP A 183 3.84 9.20 -4.80
CA TRP A 183 3.06 9.24 -6.02
C TRP A 183 3.35 7.99 -6.84
N GLN A 184 2.32 7.17 -7.04
CA GLN A 184 2.38 6.08 -8.02
C GLN A 184 1.98 6.65 -9.39
N TYR A 185 2.98 6.87 -10.22
CA TYR A 185 2.78 7.52 -11.52
C TYR A 185 2.59 6.53 -12.67
N SER A 186 2.78 5.23 -12.42
CA SER A 186 2.62 4.18 -13.43
C SER A 186 2.25 2.84 -12.79
N GLU A 187 1.39 2.09 -13.44
CA GLU A 187 1.10 0.67 -13.15
C GLU A 187 1.86 -0.29 -14.09
N LYS A 188 2.68 0.26 -15.02
CA LYS A 188 3.37 -0.46 -16.09
C LYS A 188 4.85 -0.10 -16.16
N GLY A 189 5.46 0.13 -15.00
CA GLY A 189 6.87 0.44 -14.91
C GLY A 189 7.73 -0.75 -15.35
N ALA A 190 8.83 -0.47 -16.03
CA ALA A 190 9.88 -1.45 -16.32
C ALA A 190 11.09 -1.18 -15.44
N VAL A 191 11.55 -2.21 -14.72
CA VAL A 191 12.71 -2.15 -13.82
C VAL A 191 13.56 -3.39 -14.09
N ASP A 192 14.89 -3.22 -14.23
CA ASP A 192 15.77 -4.37 -14.41
C ASP A 192 15.69 -5.29 -13.19
N GLY A 193 15.61 -6.60 -13.45
CA GLY A 193 15.43 -7.61 -12.39
C GLY A 193 13.96 -8.03 -12.13
N ILE A 194 12.99 -7.37 -12.77
CA ILE A 194 11.56 -7.75 -12.75
C ILE A 194 11.13 -8.11 -14.17
N ASN A 195 10.50 -9.29 -14.36
CA ASN A 195 10.06 -9.80 -15.65
C ASN A 195 8.63 -9.38 -15.99
#